data_728dd02a9eafa188891c2f73e8a337a9
#
_entry.id   728dd02a9eafa188891c2f73e8a337a9
#
_cell.length_a   1.000
_cell.length_b   1.000
_cell.length_c   1.000
_cell.angle_alpha   90.00
_cell.angle_beta   90.00
_cell.angle_gamma   90.00
#
_symmetry.space_group_name_H-M   'P 1'
#
loop_
_entity.id
_entity.type
_entity.pdbx_description
1 polymer ?
#
loop_
_entity_poly.entity_id
_entity_poly.type
_entity_poly.pdbx_seq_one_letter_code
_entity_poly.pdbx_strand_id
1 'polypeptide(L)'
;MDEIRDLEVIRELLETRQYTTLRQRMADMNEADAAALMEELKEEELLKIFRILPKDTAADVFSYLEVDSQQFIITRLSDKEAAGIINNLMADDATDLLEEMPANIVKKLLVNASAETRRDINHLLRYPEDSAGSIMTVEYVDLKENMTVEEAIMRIRQIGMDSETINICYVLDQKRTLVGTVALRYLLISPADAVIGEIMHENVIYINTLMDQEEVARQFQKYDFTAMPVVDNENRLVGIITVDDVVDILQEEATEDMEKMAAIVPSDKPYMRTGVFETWKKRIPWLLLLMISAAFTGSIITSFESALSACVVLTAYIPMLMDTGGNAGGQASVTIIRGLSLDEIAFSDLLRVVWKEARVALLCGLTLAAANFVKLLVFDSVAVPVAAVVCLTLTSAVLIAKIVGCTLPMLAQKVGFDPAVMASPFITTIVDALSLLIYFRIATVLLHI
;
A
#
# COMPACT_ATOMS: atom_id res chain seq x y z
N MET A 1 -27.67 6.40 4.65
CA MET A 1 -29.05 6.33 5.18
C MET A 1 -29.80 5.11 4.65
N ASP A 2 -29.57 4.70 3.41
CA ASP A 2 -30.18 3.51 2.85
C ASP A 2 -29.58 2.21 3.46
N GLU A 3 -28.27 2.13 3.65
CA GLU A 3 -27.57 1.00 4.27
C GLU A 3 -28.05 0.67 5.69
N ILE A 4 -28.22 1.68 6.57
CA ILE A 4 -28.74 1.47 7.93
C ILE A 4 -30.16 0.89 7.88
N ARG A 5 -30.96 1.33 6.92
CA ARG A 5 -32.31 0.84 6.72
C ARG A 5 -32.34 -0.60 6.22
N ASP A 6 -31.40 -0.95 5.35
CA ASP A 6 -31.27 -2.31 4.83
C ASP A 6 -30.78 -3.26 5.93
N LEU A 7 -29.85 -2.85 6.78
CA LEU A 7 -29.41 -3.63 7.93
C LEU A 7 -30.53 -3.93 8.92
N GLU A 8 -31.37 -2.93 9.24
CA GLU A 8 -32.53 -3.13 10.13
C GLU A 8 -33.54 -4.13 9.52
N VAL A 9 -33.81 -4.02 8.23
CA VAL A 9 -34.73 -4.93 7.52
C VAL A 9 -34.18 -6.35 7.50
N ILE A 10 -32.86 -6.53 7.26
CA ILE A 10 -32.22 -7.85 7.25
C ILE A 10 -32.29 -8.48 8.65
N ARG A 11 -32.01 -7.73 9.71
CA ARG A 11 -32.15 -8.21 11.09
C ARG A 11 -33.60 -8.62 11.41
N GLU A 12 -34.60 -7.84 11.01
CA GLU A 12 -36.00 -8.16 11.17
C GLU A 12 -36.38 -9.45 10.43
N LEU A 13 -35.92 -9.63 9.20
CA LEU A 13 -36.14 -10.84 8.39
C LEU A 13 -35.47 -12.07 9.01
N LEU A 14 -34.29 -11.92 9.61
CA LEU A 14 -33.59 -12.97 10.35
C LEU A 14 -34.36 -13.36 11.62
N GLU A 15 -34.78 -12.38 12.42
CA GLU A 15 -35.54 -12.61 13.67
C GLU A 15 -36.90 -13.26 13.40
N THR A 16 -37.58 -12.81 12.34
CA THR A 16 -38.89 -13.36 11.93
C THR A 16 -38.77 -14.65 11.10
N ARG A 17 -37.54 -15.14 10.86
CA ARG A 17 -37.23 -16.36 10.07
C ARG A 17 -37.81 -16.38 8.65
N GLN A 18 -37.93 -15.21 8.03
CA GLN A 18 -38.39 -15.08 6.65
C GLN A 18 -37.27 -15.31 5.64
N TYR A 19 -36.66 -16.52 5.68
CA TYR A 19 -35.44 -16.83 4.92
C TYR A 19 -35.63 -16.76 3.40
N THR A 20 -36.81 -17.02 2.88
CA THR A 20 -37.08 -16.93 1.42
C THR A 20 -36.99 -15.48 0.94
N THR A 21 -37.61 -14.56 1.68
CA THR A 21 -37.57 -13.12 1.38
C THR A 21 -36.17 -12.56 1.56
N LEU A 22 -35.49 -12.99 2.63
CA LEU A 22 -34.10 -12.60 2.89
C LEU A 22 -33.16 -13.05 1.77
N ARG A 23 -33.26 -14.31 1.35
CA ARG A 23 -32.47 -14.85 0.23
C ARG A 23 -32.67 -14.05 -1.05
N GLN A 24 -33.92 -13.72 -1.38
CA GLN A 24 -34.21 -12.99 -2.59
C GLN A 24 -33.65 -11.57 -2.53
N ARG A 25 -33.81 -10.90 -1.39
CA ARG A 25 -33.27 -9.55 -1.20
C ARG A 25 -31.75 -9.51 -1.30
N MET A 26 -31.06 -10.46 -0.69
CA MET A 26 -29.59 -10.57 -0.79
C MET A 26 -29.14 -10.88 -2.21
N ALA A 27 -29.86 -11.73 -2.95
CA ALA A 27 -29.55 -12.07 -4.33
C ALA A 27 -29.86 -10.95 -5.32
N ASP A 28 -30.72 -9.99 -4.97
CA ASP A 28 -31.06 -8.83 -5.78
C ASP A 28 -30.12 -7.63 -5.51
N MET A 29 -29.23 -7.72 -4.48
CA MET A 29 -28.23 -6.72 -4.17
C MET A 29 -26.97 -6.90 -5.02
N ASN A 30 -26.18 -5.83 -5.16
CA ASN A 30 -24.82 -5.98 -5.65
C ASN A 30 -23.97 -6.77 -4.65
N GLU A 31 -23.07 -7.59 -5.13
CA GLU A 31 -22.28 -8.54 -4.34
C GLU A 31 -21.43 -7.82 -3.28
N ALA A 32 -20.80 -6.69 -3.64
CA ALA A 32 -20.02 -5.87 -2.72
C ALA A 32 -20.89 -5.22 -1.63
N ASP A 33 -22.10 -4.72 -1.98
CA ASP A 33 -23.04 -4.16 -1.00
C ASP A 33 -23.56 -5.25 -0.05
N ALA A 34 -23.80 -6.46 -0.58
CA ALA A 34 -24.21 -7.60 0.22
C ALA A 34 -23.12 -8.04 1.22
N ALA A 35 -21.87 -8.06 0.79
CA ALA A 35 -20.72 -8.34 1.64
C ALA A 35 -20.56 -7.27 2.73
N ALA A 36 -20.53 -5.98 2.37
CA ALA A 36 -20.42 -4.87 3.33
C ALA A 36 -21.51 -4.93 4.41
N LEU A 37 -22.75 -5.27 4.01
CA LEU A 37 -23.88 -5.39 4.92
C LEU A 37 -23.75 -6.63 5.84
N MET A 38 -23.15 -7.71 5.34
CA MET A 38 -22.87 -8.91 6.13
C MET A 38 -21.77 -8.67 7.17
N GLU A 39 -20.79 -7.81 6.90
CA GLU A 39 -19.73 -7.42 7.83
C GLU A 39 -20.23 -6.66 9.07
N GLU A 40 -21.38 -5.95 8.95
CA GLU A 40 -22.04 -5.26 10.06
C GLU A 40 -22.84 -6.20 10.98
N LEU A 41 -22.94 -7.48 10.64
CA LEU A 41 -23.68 -8.47 11.39
C LEU A 41 -22.79 -9.20 12.40
N LYS A 42 -23.43 -9.88 13.35
CA LYS A 42 -22.71 -10.79 14.24
C LYS A 42 -22.32 -12.05 13.47
N GLU A 43 -21.19 -12.65 13.83
CA GLU A 43 -20.66 -13.85 13.21
C GLU A 43 -21.70 -14.98 13.00
N GLU A 44 -22.61 -15.19 13.97
CA GLU A 44 -23.65 -16.21 13.84
C GLU A 44 -24.74 -15.84 12.81
N GLU A 45 -25.02 -14.55 12.66
CA GLU A 45 -26.00 -14.03 11.69
C GLU A 45 -25.40 -14.04 10.29
N LEU A 46 -24.14 -13.61 10.16
CA LEU A 46 -23.35 -13.67 8.95
C LEU A 46 -23.32 -15.09 8.38
N LEU A 47 -22.96 -16.10 9.18
CA LEU A 47 -22.93 -17.49 8.73
C LEU A 47 -24.32 -18.02 8.29
N LYS A 48 -25.40 -17.57 8.95
CA LYS A 48 -26.77 -17.95 8.56
C LYS A 48 -27.15 -17.37 7.21
N ILE A 49 -26.84 -16.09 6.98
CA ILE A 49 -27.11 -15.43 5.70
C ILE A 49 -26.29 -16.08 4.60
N PHE A 50 -24.99 -16.26 4.83
CA PHE A 50 -24.12 -16.92 3.87
C PHE A 50 -24.65 -18.28 3.39
N ARG A 51 -25.15 -19.11 4.30
CA ARG A 51 -25.73 -20.42 3.97
C ARG A 51 -27.04 -20.37 3.18
N ILE A 52 -27.76 -19.24 3.19
CA ILE A 52 -29.01 -19.09 2.45
C ILE A 52 -28.77 -18.49 1.05
N LEU A 53 -27.60 -17.88 0.79
CA LEU A 53 -27.26 -17.33 -0.53
C LEU A 53 -27.35 -18.42 -1.62
N PRO A 54 -27.71 -18.05 -2.87
CA PRO A 54 -27.51 -18.93 -4.02
C PRO A 54 -26.03 -19.28 -4.14
N LYS A 55 -25.70 -20.47 -4.63
CA LYS A 55 -24.30 -20.93 -4.67
C LYS A 55 -23.40 -20.05 -5.55
N ASP A 56 -23.96 -19.60 -6.67
CA ASP A 56 -23.22 -18.77 -7.62
C ASP A 56 -22.92 -17.39 -6.99
N THR A 57 -23.92 -16.73 -6.42
CA THR A 57 -23.77 -15.45 -5.69
C THR A 57 -22.94 -15.59 -4.41
N ALA A 58 -22.89 -16.79 -3.80
CA ALA A 58 -22.19 -16.98 -2.54
C ALA A 58 -20.66 -16.91 -2.71
N ALA A 59 -20.10 -17.33 -3.84
CA ALA A 59 -18.67 -17.19 -4.13
C ALA A 59 -18.32 -15.72 -4.41
N ASP A 60 -19.13 -15.04 -5.22
CA ASP A 60 -18.92 -13.63 -5.55
C ASP A 60 -19.02 -12.73 -4.30
N VAL A 61 -20.04 -12.93 -3.43
CA VAL A 61 -20.13 -12.21 -2.15
C VAL A 61 -18.98 -12.56 -1.21
N PHE A 62 -18.48 -13.80 -1.28
CA PHE A 62 -17.41 -14.25 -0.42
C PHE A 62 -16.06 -13.56 -0.73
N SER A 63 -15.74 -13.30 -2.01
CA SER A 63 -14.51 -12.57 -2.38
C SER A 63 -14.48 -11.14 -1.82
N TYR A 64 -15.63 -10.48 -1.72
CA TYR A 64 -15.74 -9.13 -1.13
C TYR A 64 -15.76 -9.09 0.40
N LEU A 65 -15.82 -10.24 1.10
CA LEU A 65 -15.76 -10.26 2.57
C LEU A 65 -14.32 -10.06 3.04
N GLU A 66 -14.16 -9.43 4.22
CA GLU A 66 -12.86 -9.34 4.85
C GLU A 66 -12.31 -10.73 5.25
N VAL A 67 -11.00 -10.88 5.21
CA VAL A 67 -10.28 -12.15 5.45
C VAL A 67 -10.70 -12.85 6.75
N ASP A 68 -10.89 -12.10 7.85
CA ASP A 68 -11.34 -12.66 9.13
C ASP A 68 -12.73 -13.30 9.02
N SER A 69 -13.65 -12.69 8.27
CA SER A 69 -15.00 -13.22 8.00
C SER A 69 -14.97 -14.43 7.07
N GLN A 70 -14.11 -14.38 6.05
CA GLN A 70 -13.86 -15.50 5.15
C GLN A 70 -13.33 -16.72 5.93
N GLN A 71 -12.32 -16.53 6.77
CA GLN A 71 -11.78 -17.59 7.63
C GLN A 71 -12.84 -18.15 8.59
N PHE A 72 -13.64 -17.27 9.19
CA PHE A 72 -14.73 -17.68 10.07
C PHE A 72 -15.75 -18.55 9.35
N ILE A 73 -16.18 -18.17 8.14
CA ILE A 73 -17.13 -18.91 7.32
C ILE A 73 -16.55 -20.27 6.93
N ILE A 74 -15.38 -20.28 6.29
CA ILE A 74 -14.73 -21.49 5.76
C ILE A 74 -14.50 -22.53 6.85
N THR A 75 -14.09 -22.11 8.04
CA THR A 75 -13.83 -23.05 9.15
C THR A 75 -15.09 -23.69 9.72
N ARG A 76 -16.26 -23.09 9.48
CA ARG A 76 -17.58 -23.58 9.97
C ARG A 76 -18.44 -24.27 8.91
N LEU A 77 -18.01 -24.21 7.67
CA LEU A 77 -18.64 -24.97 6.58
C LEU A 77 -18.20 -26.45 6.60
N SER A 78 -18.99 -27.30 5.98
CA SER A 78 -18.55 -28.65 5.68
C SER A 78 -17.48 -28.65 4.60
N ASP A 79 -16.63 -29.69 4.55
CA ASP A 79 -15.56 -29.81 3.57
C ASP A 79 -16.05 -29.67 2.13
N LYS A 80 -17.27 -30.16 1.85
CA LYS A 80 -17.86 -30.07 0.53
C LYS A 80 -18.36 -28.66 0.19
N GLU A 81 -18.90 -27.94 1.16
CA GLU A 81 -19.35 -26.55 0.97
C GLU A 81 -18.14 -25.64 0.78
N ALA A 82 -17.13 -25.77 1.62
CA ALA A 82 -15.89 -24.99 1.54
C ALA A 82 -15.15 -25.25 0.20
N ALA A 83 -15.02 -26.51 -0.22
CA ALA A 83 -14.47 -26.84 -1.53
C ALA A 83 -15.31 -26.27 -2.69
N GLY A 84 -16.63 -26.20 -2.52
CA GLY A 84 -17.52 -25.58 -3.51
C GLY A 84 -17.26 -24.09 -3.68
N ILE A 85 -16.94 -23.35 -2.62
CA ILE A 85 -16.57 -21.94 -2.69
C ILE A 85 -15.22 -21.79 -3.39
N ILE A 86 -14.18 -22.46 -2.90
CA ILE A 86 -12.83 -22.42 -3.47
C ILE A 86 -12.79 -22.74 -4.96
N ASN A 87 -13.65 -23.65 -5.43
CA ASN A 87 -13.70 -24.00 -6.85
C ASN A 87 -14.43 -22.97 -7.72
N ASN A 88 -15.17 -22.06 -7.13
CA ASN A 88 -15.91 -21.00 -7.84
C ASN A 88 -15.27 -19.61 -7.68
N LEU A 89 -14.27 -19.46 -6.81
CA LEU A 89 -13.44 -18.25 -6.73
C LEU A 89 -12.46 -18.22 -7.90
N MET A 90 -12.05 -17.03 -8.31
CA MET A 90 -10.90 -16.85 -9.19
C MET A 90 -9.62 -17.31 -8.48
N ALA A 91 -8.60 -17.61 -9.23
CA ALA A 91 -7.42 -18.30 -8.68
C ALA A 91 -6.61 -17.40 -7.72
N ASP A 92 -6.55 -16.10 -7.99
CA ASP A 92 -5.99 -15.06 -7.12
C ASP A 92 -6.75 -14.98 -5.81
N ASP A 93 -8.06 -14.69 -5.81
CA ASP A 93 -8.93 -14.66 -4.63
C ASP A 93 -8.78 -15.92 -3.77
N ALA A 94 -8.76 -17.10 -4.42
CA ALA A 94 -8.59 -18.35 -3.72
C ALA A 94 -7.18 -18.51 -3.12
N THR A 95 -6.16 -17.92 -3.74
CA THR A 95 -4.78 -17.96 -3.27
C THR A 95 -4.61 -17.04 -2.07
N ASP A 96 -5.06 -15.79 -2.16
CA ASP A 96 -5.00 -14.79 -1.08
C ASP A 96 -5.71 -15.31 0.18
N LEU A 97 -6.91 -15.87 0.02
CA LEU A 97 -7.60 -16.52 1.11
C LEU A 97 -6.77 -17.62 1.78
N LEU A 98 -6.05 -18.43 1.00
CA LEU A 98 -5.29 -19.57 1.52
C LEU A 98 -3.96 -19.14 2.16
N GLU A 99 -3.35 -18.05 1.73
CA GLU A 99 -2.12 -17.51 2.33
C GLU A 99 -2.37 -17.07 3.78
N GLU A 100 -3.54 -16.51 4.05
CA GLU A 100 -3.96 -16.07 5.37
C GLU A 100 -4.45 -17.23 6.29
N MET A 101 -4.56 -18.45 5.76
CA MET A 101 -5.11 -19.56 6.54
C MET A 101 -4.04 -20.45 7.20
N PRO A 102 -4.34 -21.04 8.38
CA PRO A 102 -3.48 -22.03 8.99
C PRO A 102 -3.25 -23.25 8.05
N ALA A 103 -2.01 -23.73 7.95
CA ALA A 103 -1.58 -24.78 7.02
C ALA A 103 -2.42 -26.09 7.07
N ASN A 104 -3.01 -26.43 8.23
CA ASN A 104 -3.88 -27.59 8.36
C ASN A 104 -5.23 -27.37 7.65
N ILE A 105 -5.74 -26.14 7.59
CA ILE A 105 -6.97 -25.79 6.88
C ILE A 105 -6.69 -25.74 5.39
N VAL A 106 -5.61 -25.07 4.97
CA VAL A 106 -5.14 -25.04 3.57
C VAL A 106 -5.05 -26.44 2.98
N LYS A 107 -4.36 -27.35 3.68
CA LYS A 107 -4.23 -28.74 3.23
C LYS A 107 -5.59 -29.43 3.07
N LYS A 108 -6.53 -29.18 3.97
CA LYS A 108 -7.87 -29.78 3.94
C LYS A 108 -8.68 -29.26 2.77
N LEU A 109 -8.62 -27.94 2.51
CA LEU A 109 -9.31 -27.29 1.39
C LEU A 109 -8.76 -27.79 0.07
N LEU A 110 -7.44 -27.75 -0.14
CA LEU A 110 -6.79 -28.22 -1.37
C LEU A 110 -7.02 -29.70 -1.67
N VAL A 111 -7.14 -30.56 -0.66
CA VAL A 111 -7.48 -31.99 -0.88
C VAL A 111 -8.88 -32.17 -1.46
N ASN A 112 -9.83 -31.32 -1.06
CA ASN A 112 -11.22 -31.38 -1.49
C ASN A 112 -11.52 -30.52 -2.73
N ALA A 113 -10.65 -29.60 -3.09
CA ALA A 113 -10.74 -28.78 -4.30
C ALA A 113 -10.55 -29.61 -5.58
N SER A 114 -11.02 -29.08 -6.72
CA SER A 114 -10.85 -29.70 -8.03
C SER A 114 -9.35 -29.86 -8.37
N ALA A 115 -9.02 -30.76 -9.29
CA ALA A 115 -7.62 -30.94 -9.70
C ALA A 115 -7.07 -29.71 -10.46
N GLU A 116 -7.94 -28.97 -11.11
CA GLU A 116 -7.64 -27.74 -11.83
C GLU A 116 -7.36 -26.60 -10.84
N THR A 117 -8.32 -26.22 -10.02
CA THR A 117 -8.22 -25.21 -8.97
C THR A 117 -6.98 -25.43 -8.08
N ARG A 118 -6.78 -26.68 -7.63
CA ARG A 118 -5.61 -27.02 -6.82
C ARG A 118 -4.28 -26.82 -7.55
N ARG A 119 -4.23 -27.09 -8.86
CA ARG A 119 -3.01 -26.87 -9.67
C ARG A 119 -2.73 -25.38 -9.80
N ASP A 120 -3.76 -24.60 -10.06
CA ASP A 120 -3.65 -23.18 -10.32
C ASP A 120 -3.27 -22.43 -9.02
N ILE A 121 -3.92 -22.68 -7.92
CA ILE A 121 -3.52 -22.19 -6.59
C ILE A 121 -2.08 -22.59 -6.23
N ASN A 122 -1.70 -23.88 -6.39
CA ASN A 122 -0.32 -24.30 -6.10
C ASN A 122 0.69 -23.71 -7.08
N HIS A 123 0.26 -23.18 -8.22
CA HIS A 123 1.12 -22.44 -9.13
C HIS A 123 1.35 -21.02 -8.62
N LEU A 124 0.31 -20.32 -8.20
CA LEU A 124 0.35 -18.96 -7.67
C LEU A 124 1.14 -18.90 -6.35
N LEU A 125 0.87 -19.77 -5.40
CA LEU A 125 1.59 -19.87 -4.11
C LEU A 125 3.11 -20.10 -4.21
N ARG A 126 3.68 -20.24 -5.40
CA ARG A 126 5.14 -20.36 -5.59
C ARG A 126 5.83 -19.03 -5.85
N TYR A 127 5.07 -18.04 -6.21
CA TYR A 127 5.63 -16.71 -6.42
C TYR A 127 5.90 -16.04 -5.07
N PRO A 128 6.87 -15.14 -5.01
CA PRO A 128 7.07 -14.33 -3.80
C PRO A 128 5.83 -13.47 -3.51
N GLU A 129 5.51 -13.30 -2.25
CA GLU A 129 4.53 -12.31 -1.79
C GLU A 129 4.86 -10.93 -2.42
N ASP A 130 3.86 -10.08 -2.62
CA ASP A 130 3.98 -8.73 -3.22
C ASP A 130 4.58 -8.70 -4.63
N SER A 131 4.59 -9.82 -5.35
CA SER A 131 5.03 -9.88 -6.74
C SER A 131 3.86 -9.96 -7.72
N ALA A 132 4.07 -9.55 -8.97
CA ALA A 132 3.08 -9.70 -10.04
C ALA A 132 2.55 -11.14 -10.20
N GLY A 133 3.36 -12.12 -9.85
CA GLY A 133 2.97 -13.53 -9.89
C GLY A 133 2.06 -13.98 -8.77
N SER A 134 2.08 -13.30 -7.59
CA SER A 134 1.16 -13.61 -6.48
C SER A 134 -0.21 -12.99 -6.68
N ILE A 135 -0.28 -11.81 -7.29
CA ILE A 135 -1.51 -11.02 -7.50
C ILE A 135 -2.18 -11.25 -8.87
N MET A 136 -1.69 -12.16 -9.69
CA MET A 136 -2.26 -12.42 -11.02
C MET A 136 -3.31 -13.52 -10.97
N THR A 137 -4.34 -13.39 -11.83
CA THR A 137 -5.27 -14.47 -12.10
C THR A 137 -4.84 -15.28 -13.34
N VAL A 138 -5.24 -16.55 -13.42
CA VAL A 138 -4.94 -17.43 -14.56
C VAL A 138 -6.13 -17.59 -15.50
N GLU A 139 -7.26 -17.01 -15.18
CA GLU A 139 -8.52 -17.06 -15.91
C GLU A 139 -8.59 -15.94 -16.96
N TYR A 140 -7.96 -16.14 -18.10
CA TYR A 140 -7.94 -15.20 -19.21
C TYR A 140 -8.36 -15.84 -20.54
N VAL A 141 -8.73 -14.99 -21.51
CA VAL A 141 -9.07 -15.44 -22.87
C VAL A 141 -7.81 -15.51 -23.73
N ASP A 142 -7.43 -16.74 -24.12
CA ASP A 142 -6.35 -17.00 -25.08
C ASP A 142 -6.88 -17.23 -26.49
N LEU A 143 -6.23 -16.63 -27.47
CA LEU A 143 -6.48 -16.81 -28.90
C LEU A 143 -5.20 -17.28 -29.62
N LYS A 144 -5.35 -17.82 -30.83
CA LYS A 144 -4.22 -18.18 -31.69
C LYS A 144 -4.15 -17.23 -32.86
N GLU A 145 -2.95 -16.92 -33.30
CA GLU A 145 -2.67 -16.01 -34.42
C GLU A 145 -3.41 -16.40 -35.71
N ASN A 146 -3.55 -17.70 -35.98
CA ASN A 146 -4.18 -18.23 -37.20
C ASN A 146 -5.70 -18.41 -37.12
N MET A 147 -6.34 -18.06 -36.00
CA MET A 147 -7.80 -18.08 -35.85
C MET A 147 -8.46 -17.00 -36.68
N THR A 148 -9.69 -17.25 -37.16
CA THR A 148 -10.57 -16.23 -37.68
C THR A 148 -11.29 -15.49 -36.54
N VAL A 149 -11.82 -14.29 -36.82
CA VAL A 149 -12.65 -13.52 -35.88
C VAL A 149 -13.87 -14.34 -35.41
N GLU A 150 -14.51 -15.10 -36.31
CA GLU A 150 -15.64 -15.97 -35.97
C GLU A 150 -15.23 -17.06 -34.96
N GLU A 151 -14.09 -17.71 -35.19
CA GLU A 151 -13.55 -18.72 -34.27
C GLU A 151 -13.17 -18.10 -32.91
N ALA A 152 -12.60 -16.92 -32.89
CA ALA A 152 -12.28 -16.18 -31.69
C ALA A 152 -13.54 -15.83 -30.85
N ILE A 153 -14.59 -15.34 -31.52
CA ILE A 153 -15.88 -15.07 -30.86
C ILE A 153 -16.50 -16.35 -30.30
N MET A 154 -16.42 -17.46 -31.05
CA MET A 154 -16.88 -18.75 -30.53
C MET A 154 -16.05 -19.20 -29.31
N ARG A 155 -14.75 -19.00 -29.31
CA ARG A 155 -13.87 -19.28 -28.17
C ARG A 155 -14.29 -18.46 -26.94
N ILE A 156 -14.48 -17.14 -27.10
CA ILE A 156 -14.95 -16.25 -26.03
C ILE A 156 -16.29 -16.74 -25.45
N ARG A 157 -17.24 -17.11 -26.28
CA ARG A 157 -18.55 -17.65 -25.83
C ARG A 157 -18.43 -18.94 -25.03
N GLN A 158 -17.38 -19.72 -25.23
CA GLN A 158 -17.17 -20.98 -24.51
C GLN A 158 -16.54 -20.78 -23.13
N ILE A 159 -15.58 -19.86 -23.01
CA ILE A 159 -14.76 -19.71 -21.79
C ILE A 159 -14.96 -18.38 -21.07
N GLY A 160 -15.68 -17.44 -21.68
CA GLY A 160 -15.77 -16.08 -21.16
C GLY A 160 -16.54 -15.93 -19.85
N MET A 161 -17.33 -16.92 -19.45
CA MET A 161 -18.00 -16.95 -18.14
C MET A 161 -17.03 -17.36 -17.00
N ASP A 162 -15.98 -18.10 -17.37
CA ASP A 162 -14.95 -18.58 -16.45
C ASP A 162 -13.65 -17.75 -16.58
N SER A 163 -13.71 -16.60 -17.27
CA SER A 163 -12.56 -15.70 -17.46
C SER A 163 -12.82 -14.41 -16.71
N GLU A 164 -11.78 -13.89 -16.07
CA GLU A 164 -11.79 -12.63 -15.30
C GLU A 164 -12.30 -11.45 -16.17
N THR A 165 -11.80 -11.34 -17.38
CA THR A 165 -12.28 -10.37 -18.36
C THR A 165 -12.22 -10.91 -19.78
N ILE A 166 -13.22 -10.49 -20.60
CA ILE A 166 -13.22 -10.74 -22.05
C ILE A 166 -12.86 -9.50 -22.87
N ASN A 167 -12.64 -8.36 -22.20
CA ASN A 167 -12.40 -7.08 -22.87
C ASN A 167 -11.11 -7.05 -23.68
N ILE A 168 -10.12 -7.80 -23.23
CA ILE A 168 -8.81 -7.97 -23.87
C ILE A 168 -8.53 -9.46 -24.00
N CYS A 169 -8.25 -9.92 -25.21
CA CYS A 169 -7.86 -11.29 -25.51
C CYS A 169 -6.36 -11.34 -25.85
N TYR A 170 -5.69 -12.38 -25.42
CA TYR A 170 -4.23 -12.52 -25.56
C TYR A 170 -3.91 -13.53 -26.66
N VAL A 171 -3.10 -13.11 -27.63
CA VAL A 171 -2.74 -13.94 -28.78
C VAL A 171 -1.44 -14.67 -28.47
N LEU A 172 -1.48 -16.01 -28.54
CA LEU A 172 -0.38 -16.88 -28.20
C LEU A 172 0.09 -17.70 -29.41
N ASP A 173 1.39 -17.91 -29.47
CA ASP A 173 1.98 -18.86 -30.39
C ASP A 173 1.82 -20.33 -29.92
N GLN A 174 2.38 -21.29 -30.66
CA GLN A 174 2.34 -22.71 -30.30
C GLN A 174 3.10 -23.05 -29.00
N LYS A 175 4.00 -22.18 -28.56
CA LYS A 175 4.79 -22.34 -27.31
C LYS A 175 4.19 -21.57 -26.13
N ARG A 176 3.01 -20.99 -26.30
CA ARG A 176 2.34 -20.09 -25.35
C ARG A 176 3.06 -18.75 -25.14
N THR A 177 3.97 -18.37 -26.06
CA THR A 177 4.60 -17.05 -26.03
C THR A 177 3.54 -15.99 -26.40
N LEU A 178 3.52 -14.90 -25.66
CA LEU A 178 2.63 -13.77 -25.94
C LEU A 178 3.13 -13.02 -27.19
N VAL A 179 2.35 -13.06 -28.27
CA VAL A 179 2.70 -12.44 -29.55
C VAL A 179 1.85 -11.23 -29.89
N GLY A 180 0.67 -11.08 -29.25
CA GLY A 180 -0.21 -9.95 -29.51
C GLY A 180 -1.37 -9.88 -28.54
N THR A 181 -2.13 -8.79 -28.62
CA THR A 181 -3.40 -8.61 -27.90
C THR A 181 -4.48 -8.11 -28.88
N VAL A 182 -5.73 -8.49 -28.63
CA VAL A 182 -6.90 -8.02 -29.39
C VAL A 182 -7.98 -7.62 -28.40
N ALA A 183 -8.41 -6.36 -28.43
CA ALA A 183 -9.57 -5.93 -27.67
C ALA A 183 -10.88 -6.43 -28.31
N LEU A 184 -11.83 -6.86 -27.46
CA LEU A 184 -13.14 -7.37 -27.90
C LEU A 184 -13.82 -6.44 -28.90
N ARG A 185 -13.68 -5.12 -28.76
CA ARG A 185 -14.23 -4.13 -29.70
C ARG A 185 -13.76 -4.35 -31.14
N TYR A 186 -12.50 -4.75 -31.34
CA TYR A 186 -11.96 -5.01 -32.68
C TYR A 186 -12.52 -6.32 -33.26
N LEU A 187 -12.74 -7.34 -32.45
CA LEU A 187 -13.43 -8.56 -32.86
C LEU A 187 -14.85 -8.31 -33.33
N LEU A 188 -15.58 -7.39 -32.65
CA LEU A 188 -16.99 -7.08 -32.96
C LEU A 188 -17.15 -6.26 -34.26
N ILE A 189 -16.15 -5.45 -34.63
CA ILE A 189 -16.24 -4.57 -35.82
C ILE A 189 -15.49 -5.15 -37.03
N SER A 190 -14.64 -6.15 -36.88
CA SER A 190 -13.88 -6.78 -37.95
C SER A 190 -14.74 -7.79 -38.72
N PRO A 191 -14.43 -8.05 -40.01
CA PRO A 191 -15.08 -9.12 -40.76
C PRO A 191 -14.87 -10.49 -40.10
N ALA A 192 -15.87 -11.36 -40.16
CA ALA A 192 -15.85 -12.68 -39.51
C ALA A 192 -14.72 -13.59 -40.01
N ASP A 193 -14.32 -13.42 -41.26
CA ASP A 193 -13.24 -14.17 -41.95
C ASP A 193 -11.85 -13.53 -41.79
N ALA A 194 -11.73 -12.36 -41.16
CA ALA A 194 -10.43 -11.76 -40.88
C ALA A 194 -9.62 -12.63 -39.90
N VAL A 195 -8.31 -12.68 -40.10
CA VAL A 195 -7.40 -13.48 -39.28
C VAL A 195 -6.90 -12.67 -38.09
N ILE A 196 -6.86 -13.25 -36.90
CA ILE A 196 -6.44 -12.58 -35.67
C ILE A 196 -5.07 -11.95 -35.80
N GLY A 197 -4.10 -12.65 -36.41
CA GLY A 197 -2.76 -12.13 -36.66
C GLY A 197 -2.69 -10.84 -37.49
N GLU A 198 -3.74 -10.54 -38.29
CA GLU A 198 -3.79 -9.32 -39.11
C GLU A 198 -4.40 -8.13 -38.35
N ILE A 199 -5.16 -8.38 -37.28
CA ILE A 199 -5.89 -7.37 -36.52
C ILE A 199 -5.34 -7.16 -35.10
N MET A 200 -4.43 -8.03 -34.64
CA MET A 200 -3.84 -7.91 -33.31
C MET A 200 -2.84 -6.76 -33.21
N HIS A 201 -2.62 -6.30 -31.99
CA HIS A 201 -1.52 -5.40 -31.66
C HIS A 201 -0.30 -6.22 -31.24
N GLU A 202 0.78 -6.15 -32.03
CA GLU A 202 2.01 -6.92 -31.78
C GLU A 202 2.90 -6.30 -30.68
N ASN A 203 2.82 -4.99 -30.48
CA ASN A 203 3.62 -4.30 -29.46
C ASN A 203 2.91 -4.35 -28.11
N VAL A 204 2.99 -5.52 -27.45
CA VAL A 204 2.33 -5.75 -26.15
C VAL A 204 3.19 -5.24 -25.01
N ILE A 205 2.57 -4.43 -24.14
CA ILE A 205 3.13 -4.07 -22.84
C ILE A 205 2.73 -5.19 -21.88
N TYR A 206 3.70 -5.76 -21.20
CA TYR A 206 3.51 -6.88 -20.29
C TYR A 206 4.28 -6.68 -18.98
N ILE A 207 3.90 -7.42 -17.97
CA ILE A 207 4.50 -7.46 -16.63
C ILE A 207 5.27 -8.78 -16.50
N ASN A 208 6.43 -8.76 -15.84
CA ASN A 208 7.14 -10.00 -15.49
C ASN A 208 6.63 -10.52 -14.13
N THR A 209 6.53 -11.84 -13.97
CA THR A 209 6.04 -12.49 -12.73
C THR A 209 6.77 -12.08 -11.45
N LEU A 210 8.02 -11.63 -11.53
CA LEU A 210 8.81 -11.21 -10.37
C LEU A 210 8.84 -9.69 -10.18
N MET A 211 8.04 -8.95 -10.94
CA MET A 211 7.90 -7.50 -10.76
C MET A 211 7.16 -7.24 -9.44
N ASP A 212 7.64 -6.27 -8.69
CA ASP A 212 7.04 -5.80 -7.44
C ASP A 212 5.65 -5.18 -7.70
N GLN A 213 4.70 -5.40 -6.80
CA GLN A 213 3.31 -4.95 -6.96
C GLN A 213 3.17 -3.42 -7.03
N GLU A 214 4.02 -2.66 -6.33
CA GLU A 214 4.05 -1.19 -6.44
C GLU A 214 4.46 -0.75 -7.85
N GLU A 215 5.43 -1.45 -8.47
CA GLU A 215 5.83 -1.19 -9.86
C GLU A 215 4.74 -1.60 -10.85
N VAL A 216 4.02 -2.70 -10.59
CA VAL A 216 2.83 -3.10 -11.36
C VAL A 216 1.79 -1.98 -11.33
N ALA A 217 1.45 -1.47 -10.15
CA ALA A 217 0.49 -0.39 -9.99
C ALA A 217 0.92 0.89 -10.76
N ARG A 218 2.21 1.22 -10.74
CA ARG A 218 2.77 2.32 -11.54
C ARG A 218 2.62 2.10 -13.04
N GLN A 219 2.77 0.87 -13.52
CA GLN A 219 2.57 0.53 -14.95
C GLN A 219 1.11 0.75 -15.36
N PHE A 220 0.15 0.31 -14.55
CA PHE A 220 -1.27 0.56 -14.78
C PHE A 220 -1.58 2.06 -14.85
N GLN A 221 -1.10 2.85 -13.90
CA GLN A 221 -1.27 4.32 -13.91
C GLN A 221 -0.65 4.99 -15.15
N LYS A 222 0.48 4.48 -15.61
CA LYS A 222 1.19 5.05 -16.75
C LYS A 222 0.49 4.81 -18.08
N TYR A 223 -0.12 3.65 -18.24
CA TYR A 223 -0.69 3.22 -19.53
C TYR A 223 -2.21 3.24 -19.56
N ASP A 224 -2.89 3.53 -18.45
CA ASP A 224 -4.36 3.55 -18.29
C ASP A 224 -5.01 2.23 -18.77
N PHE A 225 -4.38 1.09 -18.50
CA PHE A 225 -4.92 -0.21 -18.89
C PHE A 225 -5.92 -0.73 -17.85
N THR A 226 -6.90 -1.51 -18.30
CA THR A 226 -7.86 -2.20 -17.44
C THR A 226 -7.44 -3.61 -17.08
N ALA A 227 -6.54 -4.22 -17.87
CA ALA A 227 -5.90 -5.49 -17.59
C ALA A 227 -4.54 -5.54 -18.30
N MET A 228 -3.55 -6.18 -17.67
CA MET A 228 -2.21 -6.36 -18.24
C MET A 228 -1.79 -7.82 -18.17
N PRO A 229 -1.14 -8.33 -19.24
CA PRO A 229 -0.64 -9.71 -19.27
C PRO A 229 0.63 -9.85 -18.41
N VAL A 230 0.71 -10.95 -17.69
CA VAL A 230 1.88 -11.36 -16.91
C VAL A 230 2.60 -12.49 -17.63
N VAL A 231 3.91 -12.31 -17.83
CA VAL A 231 4.75 -13.30 -18.54
C VAL A 231 5.88 -13.81 -17.65
N ASP A 232 6.29 -15.05 -17.91
CA ASP A 232 7.49 -15.62 -17.30
C ASP A 232 8.78 -15.14 -18.00
N ASN A 233 9.93 -15.61 -17.53
CA ASN A 233 11.24 -15.27 -18.11
C ASN A 233 11.45 -15.75 -19.56
N GLU A 234 10.56 -16.61 -20.08
CA GLU A 234 10.56 -17.10 -21.45
C GLU A 234 9.51 -16.39 -22.32
N ASN A 235 8.92 -15.28 -21.84
CA ASN A 235 7.81 -14.52 -22.44
C ASN A 235 6.54 -15.35 -22.68
N ARG A 236 6.33 -16.41 -21.91
CA ARG A 236 5.06 -17.15 -21.97
C ARG A 236 4.04 -16.48 -21.06
N LEU A 237 2.83 -16.31 -21.58
CA LEU A 237 1.71 -15.81 -20.78
C LEU A 237 1.36 -16.81 -19.69
N VAL A 238 1.40 -16.36 -18.44
CA VAL A 238 1.10 -17.17 -17.26
C VAL A 238 -0.15 -16.70 -16.52
N GLY A 239 -0.51 -15.42 -16.62
CA GLY A 239 -1.68 -14.84 -16.00
C GLY A 239 -1.95 -13.43 -16.53
N ILE A 240 -2.90 -12.78 -15.90
CA ILE A 240 -3.23 -11.36 -16.09
C ILE A 240 -3.44 -10.72 -14.72
N ILE A 241 -3.29 -9.40 -14.67
CA ILE A 241 -3.67 -8.59 -13.50
C ILE A 241 -4.71 -7.60 -14.00
N THR A 242 -5.73 -7.31 -13.21
CA THR A 242 -6.80 -6.38 -13.53
C THR A 242 -6.69 -5.08 -12.74
N VAL A 243 -7.43 -4.06 -13.14
CA VAL A 243 -7.30 -2.72 -12.55
C VAL A 243 -7.95 -2.63 -11.17
N ASP A 244 -8.93 -3.46 -10.87
CA ASP A 244 -9.60 -3.55 -9.57
C ASP A 244 -8.62 -4.01 -8.48
N ASP A 245 -7.86 -5.11 -8.72
CA ASP A 245 -6.78 -5.56 -7.82
C ASP A 245 -5.73 -4.46 -7.63
N VAL A 246 -5.36 -3.78 -8.71
CA VAL A 246 -4.39 -2.68 -8.65
C VAL A 246 -4.89 -1.50 -7.81
N VAL A 247 -6.20 -1.23 -7.77
CA VAL A 247 -6.77 -0.19 -6.90
C VAL A 247 -6.59 -0.55 -5.44
N ASP A 248 -6.77 -1.81 -5.07
CA ASP A 248 -6.57 -2.30 -3.70
C ASP A 248 -5.09 -2.27 -3.31
N ILE A 249 -4.21 -2.74 -4.19
CA ILE A 249 -2.75 -2.63 -4.02
C ILE A 249 -2.31 -1.18 -3.79
N LEU A 250 -2.83 -0.22 -4.56
CA LEU A 250 -2.50 1.20 -4.37
C LEU A 250 -2.91 1.73 -3.00
N GLN A 251 -4.00 1.24 -2.45
CA GLN A 251 -4.46 1.60 -1.11
C GLN A 251 -3.61 0.95 -0.03
N GLU A 252 -3.24 -0.31 -0.21
CA GLU A 252 -2.37 -1.08 0.70
C GLU A 252 -0.97 -0.45 0.78
N GLU A 253 -0.32 -0.21 -0.36
CA GLU A 253 0.99 0.45 -0.45
C GLU A 253 0.97 1.85 0.18
N ALA A 254 -0.09 2.64 -0.09
CA ALA A 254 -0.23 3.96 0.53
C ALA A 254 -0.40 3.87 2.06
N THR A 255 -1.08 2.86 2.56
CA THR A 255 -1.27 2.61 4.00
C THR A 255 0.05 2.15 4.63
N GLU A 256 0.74 1.22 3.98
CA GLU A 256 2.05 0.73 4.39
C GLU A 256 3.07 1.87 4.50
N ASP A 257 3.15 2.72 3.48
CA ASP A 257 4.00 3.93 3.47
C ASP A 257 3.69 4.86 4.64
N MET A 258 2.39 5.11 4.92
CA MET A 258 1.97 5.96 6.04
C MET A 258 2.39 5.36 7.39
N GLU A 259 2.24 4.06 7.58
CA GLU A 259 2.62 3.37 8.81
C GLU A 259 4.16 3.34 8.99
N LYS A 260 4.91 3.05 7.92
CA LYS A 260 6.38 3.12 7.92
C LYS A 260 6.88 4.53 8.24
N MET A 261 6.28 5.56 7.62
CA MET A 261 6.60 6.96 7.91
C MET A 261 6.29 7.37 9.37
N ALA A 262 5.36 6.71 10.01
CA ALA A 262 5.04 6.89 11.43
C ALA A 262 5.89 6.01 12.37
N ALA A 263 6.84 5.24 11.84
CA ALA A 263 7.62 4.22 12.57
C ALA A 263 6.71 3.19 13.27
N ILE A 264 5.78 2.64 12.53
CA ILE A 264 4.90 1.53 12.91
C ILE A 264 5.21 0.37 11.96
N VAL A 265 5.18 -0.86 12.46
CA VAL A 265 5.23 -2.04 11.59
C VAL A 265 3.88 -2.19 10.90
N PRO A 266 3.84 -2.31 9.57
CA PRO A 266 2.60 -2.35 8.80
C PRO A 266 1.58 -3.41 9.23
N SER A 267 0.31 -3.17 8.89
CA SER A 267 -0.82 -4.02 9.25
C SER A 267 -1.90 -4.02 8.18
N ASP A 268 -2.25 -5.19 7.69
CA ASP A 268 -3.31 -5.40 6.70
C ASP A 268 -4.71 -5.41 7.34
N LYS A 269 -4.77 -5.39 8.68
CA LYS A 269 -6.04 -5.45 9.42
C LYS A 269 -6.60 -4.07 9.77
N PRO A 270 -7.91 -3.87 9.63
CA PRO A 270 -8.59 -2.66 10.08
C PRO A 270 -8.33 -2.38 11.57
N TYR A 271 -8.12 -1.12 11.92
CA TYR A 271 -7.76 -0.70 13.29
C TYR A 271 -8.69 -1.23 14.39
N MET A 272 -10.00 -1.24 14.15
CA MET A 272 -10.99 -1.69 15.13
C MET A 272 -10.97 -3.20 15.39
N ARG A 273 -10.43 -3.99 14.45
CA ARG A 273 -10.31 -5.44 14.56
C ARG A 273 -8.94 -5.88 15.08
N THR A 274 -7.93 -5.00 15.00
CA THR A 274 -6.59 -5.29 15.51
C THR A 274 -6.60 -5.31 17.04
N GLY A 275 -6.16 -6.42 17.63
CA GLY A 275 -6.09 -6.58 19.08
C GLY A 275 -5.07 -5.65 19.74
N VAL A 276 -5.33 -5.26 21.01
CA VAL A 276 -4.44 -4.35 21.77
C VAL A 276 -2.99 -4.86 21.84
N PHE A 277 -2.79 -6.15 22.05
CA PHE A 277 -1.44 -6.75 22.12
C PHE A 277 -0.74 -6.76 20.75
N GLU A 278 -1.48 -6.97 19.68
CA GLU A 278 -0.97 -6.91 18.32
C GLU A 278 -0.54 -5.50 17.96
N THR A 279 -1.40 -4.50 18.19
CA THR A 279 -1.07 -3.08 18.03
C THR A 279 0.16 -2.68 18.86
N TRP A 280 0.25 -3.14 20.11
CA TRP A 280 1.41 -2.90 20.96
C TRP A 280 2.69 -3.52 20.35
N LYS A 281 2.63 -4.76 19.90
CA LYS A 281 3.76 -5.48 19.29
C LYS A 281 4.29 -4.77 18.04
N LYS A 282 3.41 -4.18 17.23
CA LYS A 282 3.78 -3.44 16.02
C LYS A 282 4.43 -2.07 16.31
N ARG A 283 4.14 -1.45 17.44
CA ARG A 283 4.66 -0.11 17.81
C ARG A 283 5.90 -0.15 18.70
N ILE A 284 6.00 -1.11 19.62
CA ILE A 284 7.03 -1.11 20.65
C ILE A 284 8.47 -1.22 20.13
N PRO A 285 8.81 -1.99 19.07
CA PRO A 285 10.18 -2.08 18.58
C PRO A 285 10.75 -0.72 18.18
N TRP A 286 9.96 0.05 17.43
CA TRP A 286 10.36 1.39 16.99
C TRP A 286 10.46 2.38 18.14
N LEU A 287 9.52 2.36 19.09
CA LEU A 287 9.55 3.23 20.26
C LEU A 287 10.79 2.95 21.13
N LEU A 288 11.20 1.70 21.29
CA LEU A 288 12.42 1.34 22.00
C LEU A 288 13.67 1.83 21.26
N LEU A 289 13.73 1.67 19.94
CA LEU A 289 14.82 2.19 19.11
C LEU A 289 14.96 3.70 19.25
N LEU A 290 13.85 4.43 19.13
CA LEU A 290 13.81 5.88 19.26
C LEU A 290 14.18 6.34 20.68
N MET A 291 13.78 5.61 21.73
CA MET A 291 14.17 5.89 23.11
C MET A 291 15.69 5.76 23.31
N ILE A 292 16.31 4.71 22.74
CA ILE A 292 17.79 4.55 22.80
C ILE A 292 18.45 5.71 22.05
N SER A 293 17.92 6.09 20.91
CA SER A 293 18.43 7.22 20.11
C SER A 293 18.33 8.55 20.86
N ALA A 294 17.25 8.79 21.59
CA ALA A 294 17.06 9.98 22.42
C ALA A 294 18.10 10.07 23.57
N ALA A 295 18.68 8.95 24.01
CA ALA A 295 19.75 8.96 25.01
C ALA A 295 21.02 9.66 24.50
N PHE A 296 21.31 9.62 23.21
CA PHE A 296 22.42 10.38 22.60
C PHE A 296 22.19 11.89 22.72
N THR A 297 20.97 12.34 22.47
CA THR A 297 20.57 13.75 22.64
C THR A 297 20.79 14.22 24.08
N GLY A 298 20.39 13.40 25.06
CA GLY A 298 20.68 13.65 26.47
C GLY A 298 22.18 13.76 26.79
N SER A 299 23.00 12.90 26.21
CA SER A 299 24.46 12.94 26.38
C SER A 299 25.09 14.21 25.81
N ILE A 300 24.58 14.71 24.67
CA ILE A 300 25.00 15.97 24.09
C ILE A 300 24.69 17.12 25.06
N ILE A 301 23.47 17.22 25.58
CA ILE A 301 23.07 18.25 26.54
C ILE A 301 23.98 18.23 27.77
N THR A 302 24.22 17.06 28.33
CA THR A 302 25.11 16.89 29.49
C THR A 302 26.57 17.33 29.19
N SER A 303 27.06 17.07 27.98
CA SER A 303 28.40 17.50 27.57
C SER A 303 28.61 19.01 27.54
N PHE A 304 27.52 19.79 27.47
CA PHE A 304 27.52 21.25 27.47
C PHE A 304 26.96 21.86 28.75
N GLU A 305 26.95 21.12 29.87
CA GLU A 305 26.42 21.56 31.16
C GLU A 305 27.11 22.87 31.66
N SER A 306 28.39 23.03 31.42
CA SER A 306 29.14 24.26 31.80
C SER A 306 28.61 25.49 31.07
N ALA A 307 28.34 25.40 29.76
CA ALA A 307 27.77 26.48 28.97
C ALA A 307 26.34 26.80 29.41
N LEU A 308 25.54 25.80 29.70
CA LEU A 308 24.17 25.97 30.20
C LEU A 308 24.13 26.59 31.59
N SER A 309 25.07 26.21 32.46
CA SER A 309 25.22 26.81 33.82
C SER A 309 25.65 28.28 33.74
N ALA A 310 26.46 28.67 32.77
CA ALA A 310 26.87 30.03 32.55
C ALA A 310 25.74 30.93 32.00
N CYS A 311 24.83 30.37 31.22
CA CYS A 311 23.65 31.06 30.68
C CYS A 311 22.41 30.19 30.69
N VAL A 312 21.74 30.08 31.84
CA VAL A 312 20.58 29.21 32.07
C VAL A 312 19.43 29.47 31.10
N VAL A 313 19.26 30.72 30.62
CA VAL A 313 18.20 31.08 29.65
C VAL A 313 18.29 30.26 28.37
N LEU A 314 19.45 29.77 27.97
CA LEU A 314 19.63 28.93 26.78
C LEU A 314 18.84 27.65 26.87
N THR A 315 18.65 27.08 28.07
CA THR A 315 17.91 25.84 28.28
C THR A 315 16.45 25.93 27.82
N ALA A 316 15.85 27.12 27.99
CA ALA A 316 14.44 27.34 27.65
C ALA A 316 14.15 27.26 26.14
N TYR A 317 15.15 27.40 25.28
CA TYR A 317 14.98 27.39 23.81
C TYR A 317 15.33 26.06 23.16
N ILE A 318 15.91 25.12 23.90
CA ILE A 318 16.24 23.78 23.39
C ILE A 318 15.01 23.08 22.78
N PRO A 319 13.85 22.99 23.46
CA PRO A 319 12.69 22.32 22.91
C PRO A 319 12.20 22.96 21.59
N MET A 320 12.19 24.30 21.51
CA MET A 320 11.77 25.02 20.32
C MET A 320 12.71 24.74 19.12
N LEU A 321 14.02 24.72 19.35
CA LEU A 321 15.01 24.47 18.30
C LEU A 321 14.93 23.05 17.76
N MET A 322 14.78 22.07 18.64
CA MET A 322 14.61 20.66 18.30
C MET A 322 13.31 20.44 17.52
N ASP A 323 12.18 20.86 18.07
CA ASP A 323 10.86 20.69 17.44
C ASP A 323 10.81 21.34 16.05
N THR A 324 11.29 22.59 15.93
CA THR A 324 11.31 23.29 14.63
C THR A 324 12.24 22.60 13.62
N GLY A 325 13.40 22.13 14.07
CA GLY A 325 14.32 21.34 13.24
C GLY A 325 13.70 20.02 12.77
N GLY A 326 13.16 19.24 13.70
CA GLY A 326 12.49 17.98 13.41
C GLY A 326 11.34 18.13 12.41
N ASN A 327 10.46 19.10 12.64
CA ASN A 327 9.35 19.41 11.75
C ASN A 327 9.83 19.86 10.35
N ALA A 328 10.86 20.70 10.27
CA ALA A 328 11.42 21.14 8.99
C ALA A 328 12.03 19.98 8.19
N GLY A 329 12.73 19.07 8.86
CA GLY A 329 13.28 17.85 8.27
C GLY A 329 12.21 16.88 7.82
N GLY A 330 11.19 16.63 8.65
CA GLY A 330 10.06 15.77 8.34
C GLY A 330 9.28 16.26 7.12
N GLN A 331 9.00 17.57 7.00
CA GLN A 331 8.37 18.14 5.81
C GLN A 331 9.16 17.90 4.52
N ALA A 332 10.49 18.04 4.58
CA ALA A 332 11.33 17.75 3.41
C ALA A 332 11.29 16.26 3.07
N SER A 333 11.42 15.40 4.07
CA SER A 333 11.41 13.94 3.90
C SER A 333 10.14 13.42 3.24
N VAL A 334 8.99 13.75 3.80
CA VAL A 334 7.68 13.30 3.25
C VAL A 334 7.52 13.75 1.79
N THR A 335 7.94 14.98 1.46
CA THR A 335 7.87 15.47 0.07
C THR A 335 8.78 14.66 -0.86
N ILE A 336 9.98 14.30 -0.41
CA ILE A 336 10.94 13.56 -1.21
C ILE A 336 10.55 12.08 -1.31
N ILE A 337 10.11 11.44 -0.23
CA ILE A 337 9.58 10.08 -0.25
C ILE A 337 8.46 9.98 -1.28
N ARG A 338 7.48 10.89 -1.23
CA ARG A 338 6.38 10.92 -2.21
C ARG A 338 6.88 11.11 -3.64
N GLY A 339 7.88 11.97 -3.86
CA GLY A 339 8.47 12.17 -5.19
C GLY A 339 9.25 10.97 -5.70
N LEU A 340 9.84 10.17 -4.80
CA LEU A 340 10.52 8.91 -5.14
C LEU A 340 9.50 7.80 -5.47
N SER A 341 8.43 7.68 -4.69
CA SER A 341 7.34 6.73 -4.89
C SER A 341 6.60 6.95 -6.22
N LEU A 342 6.50 8.21 -6.68
CA LEU A 342 5.88 8.58 -7.96
C LEU A 342 6.85 8.64 -9.15
N ASP A 343 8.12 8.24 -8.99
CA ASP A 343 9.18 8.40 -10.00
C ASP A 343 9.37 9.84 -10.52
N GLU A 344 8.88 10.86 -9.78
CA GLU A 344 9.12 12.27 -10.11
C GLU A 344 10.55 12.70 -9.84
N ILE A 345 11.24 12.01 -8.92
CA ILE A 345 12.59 12.26 -8.46
C ILE A 345 13.37 10.95 -8.48
N ALA A 346 14.60 11.00 -9.01
CA ALA A 346 15.54 9.88 -8.97
C ALA A 346 16.80 10.26 -8.19
N PHE A 347 17.61 9.29 -7.77
CA PHE A 347 18.88 9.54 -7.10
C PHE A 347 19.83 10.45 -7.91
N SER A 348 19.75 10.42 -9.24
CA SER A 348 20.49 11.31 -10.14
C SER A 348 20.19 12.80 -9.92
N ASP A 349 19.04 13.12 -9.35
CA ASP A 349 18.60 14.49 -9.08
C ASP A 349 19.03 15.02 -7.71
N LEU A 350 19.77 14.23 -6.92
CA LEU A 350 20.16 14.56 -5.54
C LEU A 350 20.68 15.99 -5.39
N LEU A 351 21.60 16.40 -6.24
CA LEU A 351 22.18 17.76 -6.16
C LEU A 351 21.17 18.87 -6.46
N ARG A 352 20.23 18.60 -7.37
CA ARG A 352 19.15 19.56 -7.70
C ARG A 352 18.16 19.67 -6.54
N VAL A 353 17.81 18.53 -5.94
CA VAL A 353 16.92 18.46 -4.78
C VAL A 353 17.54 19.18 -3.58
N VAL A 354 18.79 18.85 -3.23
CA VAL A 354 19.52 19.52 -2.13
C VAL A 354 19.61 21.02 -2.36
N TRP A 355 19.92 21.47 -3.59
CA TRP A 355 19.98 22.90 -3.91
C TRP A 355 18.61 23.58 -3.82
N LYS A 356 17.54 22.91 -4.20
CA LYS A 356 16.15 23.40 -4.06
C LYS A 356 15.80 23.55 -2.58
N GLU A 357 16.00 22.47 -1.80
CA GLU A 357 15.67 22.46 -0.37
C GLU A 357 16.53 23.41 0.44
N ALA A 358 17.80 23.61 0.11
CA ALA A 358 18.64 24.62 0.77
C ALA A 358 18.11 26.06 0.59
N ARG A 359 17.59 26.41 -0.59
CA ARG A 359 16.95 27.71 -0.82
C ARG A 359 15.63 27.85 -0.06
N VAL A 360 14.83 26.81 -0.04
CA VAL A 360 13.58 26.78 0.76
C VAL A 360 13.91 26.90 2.24
N ALA A 361 14.93 26.17 2.71
CA ALA A 361 15.40 26.22 4.09
C ALA A 361 15.85 27.62 4.52
N LEU A 362 16.59 28.33 3.66
CA LEU A 362 17.01 29.72 3.94
C LEU A 362 15.80 30.66 4.08
N LEU A 363 14.83 30.57 3.17
CA LEU A 363 13.61 31.37 3.25
C LEU A 363 12.80 31.05 4.53
N CYS A 364 12.57 29.78 4.82
CA CYS A 364 11.88 29.37 6.04
C CYS A 364 12.64 29.77 7.30
N GLY A 365 13.95 29.48 7.35
CA GLY A 365 14.81 29.78 8.49
C GLY A 365 14.91 31.28 8.80
N LEU A 366 15.08 32.13 7.78
CA LEU A 366 15.09 33.58 7.97
C LEU A 366 13.73 34.13 8.41
N THR A 367 12.64 33.62 7.85
CA THR A 367 11.29 34.04 8.25
C THR A 367 11.01 33.68 9.71
N LEU A 368 11.31 32.42 10.09
CA LEU A 368 11.17 31.96 11.46
C LEU A 368 12.09 32.72 12.43
N ALA A 369 13.33 32.94 12.04
CA ALA A 369 14.28 33.71 12.85
C ALA A 369 13.83 35.15 13.05
N ALA A 370 13.32 35.84 12.03
CA ALA A 370 12.79 37.18 12.14
C ALA A 370 11.59 37.25 13.08
N ALA A 371 10.63 36.37 12.92
CA ALA A 371 9.45 36.28 13.81
C ALA A 371 9.85 35.97 15.26
N ASN A 372 10.74 34.98 15.44
CA ASN A 372 11.23 34.61 16.77
C ASN A 372 12.10 35.72 17.42
N PHE A 373 12.91 36.45 16.65
CA PHE A 373 13.70 37.58 17.18
C PHE A 373 12.79 38.64 17.78
N VAL A 374 11.71 39.01 17.11
CA VAL A 374 10.71 39.94 17.63
C VAL A 374 10.08 39.38 18.91
N LYS A 375 9.70 38.11 18.90
CA LYS A 375 9.13 37.43 20.08
C LYS A 375 10.07 37.46 21.27
N LEU A 376 11.34 37.13 21.08
CA LEU A 376 12.37 37.10 22.13
C LEU A 376 12.61 38.46 22.77
N LEU A 377 12.62 39.55 21.97
CA LEU A 377 12.83 40.89 22.48
C LEU A 377 11.58 41.48 23.15
N VAL A 378 10.40 41.28 22.57
CA VAL A 378 9.15 41.94 23.02
C VAL A 378 8.49 41.17 24.16
N PHE A 379 8.39 39.86 24.04
CA PHE A 379 7.65 39.04 25.02
C PHE A 379 8.55 38.41 26.07
N ASP A 380 9.73 37.91 25.66
CA ASP A 380 10.61 37.19 26.59
C ASP A 380 11.63 38.14 27.24
N SER A 381 11.77 39.39 26.74
CA SER A 381 12.69 40.42 27.25
C SER A 381 14.15 39.91 27.35
N VAL A 382 14.60 39.10 26.39
CA VAL A 382 15.91 38.46 26.38
C VAL A 382 16.96 39.45 25.83
N ALA A 383 18.17 39.34 26.33
CA ALA A 383 19.29 40.15 25.84
C ALA A 383 19.59 39.89 24.36
N VAL A 384 19.87 40.93 23.57
CA VAL A 384 20.11 40.85 22.13
C VAL A 384 21.14 39.77 21.73
N PRO A 385 22.26 39.57 22.44
CA PRO A 385 23.24 38.53 22.09
C PRO A 385 22.65 37.10 22.18
N VAL A 386 21.81 36.85 23.20
CA VAL A 386 21.15 35.55 23.36
C VAL A 386 20.09 35.37 22.28
N ALA A 387 19.30 36.39 21.99
CA ALA A 387 18.33 36.35 20.88
C ALA A 387 19.00 36.07 19.53
N ALA A 388 20.19 36.68 19.29
CA ALA A 388 20.96 36.42 18.08
C ALA A 388 21.44 34.95 17.99
N VAL A 389 21.95 34.39 19.10
CA VAL A 389 22.35 32.97 19.18
C VAL A 389 21.18 32.05 18.81
N VAL A 390 20.01 32.26 19.44
CA VAL A 390 18.84 31.42 19.20
C VAL A 390 18.37 31.55 17.75
N CYS A 391 18.28 32.74 17.18
CA CYS A 391 17.81 32.94 15.81
C CYS A 391 18.80 32.44 14.75
N LEU A 392 20.10 32.57 14.97
CA LEU A 392 21.13 32.04 14.08
C LEU A 392 21.12 30.51 14.10
N THR A 393 20.98 29.94 15.31
CA THR A 393 20.82 28.48 15.47
C THR A 393 19.57 27.99 14.77
N LEU A 394 18.42 28.67 14.94
CA LEU A 394 17.17 28.30 14.30
C LEU A 394 17.28 28.20 12.78
N THR A 395 17.91 29.22 12.17
CA THR A 395 18.17 29.26 10.71
C THR A 395 19.08 28.10 10.29
N SER A 396 20.14 27.83 11.05
CA SER A 396 21.09 26.76 10.76
C SER A 396 20.46 25.37 10.96
N ALA A 397 19.65 25.21 12.00
CA ALA A 397 18.94 23.98 12.29
C ALA A 397 17.95 23.63 11.16
N VAL A 398 17.14 24.60 10.70
CA VAL A 398 16.21 24.42 9.58
C VAL A 398 16.95 24.06 8.28
N LEU A 399 18.11 24.72 8.03
CA LEU A 399 18.92 24.42 6.84
C LEU A 399 19.41 22.95 6.86
N ILE A 400 20.02 22.54 7.96
CA ILE A 400 20.56 21.18 8.10
C ILE A 400 19.43 20.15 8.10
N ALA A 401 18.33 20.45 8.79
CA ALA A 401 17.18 19.58 8.87
C ALA A 401 16.61 19.27 7.47
N LYS A 402 16.42 20.27 6.64
CA LYS A 402 15.93 20.07 5.27
C LYS A 402 16.92 19.34 4.37
N ILE A 403 18.22 19.60 4.51
CA ILE A 403 19.26 18.86 3.78
C ILE A 403 19.27 17.40 4.21
N VAL A 404 19.22 17.09 5.49
CA VAL A 404 19.16 15.72 6.01
C VAL A 404 17.86 15.05 5.56
N GLY A 405 16.73 15.75 5.72
CA GLY A 405 15.40 15.25 5.36
C GLY A 405 15.27 14.91 3.88
N CYS A 406 15.90 15.64 2.98
CA CYS A 406 15.85 15.29 1.55
C CYS A 406 16.91 14.26 1.15
N THR A 407 18.04 14.20 1.83
CA THR A 407 19.16 13.33 1.43
C THR A 407 18.99 11.90 1.90
N LEU A 408 18.51 11.68 3.13
CA LEU A 408 18.39 10.35 3.71
C LEU A 408 17.45 9.40 2.93
N PRO A 409 16.24 9.79 2.55
CA PRO A 409 15.38 8.91 1.74
C PRO A 409 15.98 8.55 0.39
N MET A 410 16.62 9.51 -0.29
CA MET A 410 17.29 9.27 -1.57
C MET A 410 18.49 8.31 -1.44
N LEU A 411 19.22 8.38 -0.32
CA LEU A 411 20.31 7.45 -0.04
C LEU A 411 19.77 6.06 0.30
N ALA A 412 18.67 5.98 1.06
CA ALA A 412 18.04 4.71 1.39
C ALA A 412 17.63 3.96 0.13
N GLN A 413 16.92 4.61 -0.79
CA GLN A 413 16.54 4.05 -2.08
C GLN A 413 17.76 3.53 -2.87
N LYS A 414 18.85 4.31 -2.90
CA LYS A 414 20.07 3.88 -3.63
C LYS A 414 20.69 2.61 -3.07
N VAL A 415 20.58 2.38 -1.78
CA VAL A 415 21.14 1.20 -1.09
C VAL A 415 20.16 0.03 -1.10
N GLY A 416 18.94 0.23 -1.63
CA GLY A 416 17.88 -0.79 -1.69
C GLY A 416 17.06 -0.90 -0.41
N PHE A 417 17.08 0.15 0.44
CA PHE A 417 16.15 0.27 1.57
C PHE A 417 14.94 1.11 1.16
N ASP A 418 13.79 0.78 1.72
CA ASP A 418 12.58 1.55 1.56
C ASP A 418 12.78 3.00 2.09
N PRO A 419 12.56 4.03 1.25
CA PRO A 419 12.66 5.42 1.65
C PRO A 419 11.70 5.81 2.78
N ALA A 420 10.52 5.18 2.88
CA ALA A 420 9.50 5.50 3.88
C ALA A 420 9.99 5.24 5.32
N VAL A 421 10.83 4.22 5.51
CA VAL A 421 11.47 3.93 6.80
C VAL A 421 12.37 5.07 7.29
N MET A 422 12.95 5.85 6.36
CA MET A 422 13.79 7.01 6.67
C MET A 422 12.98 8.31 6.92
N ALA A 423 11.73 8.17 7.34
CA ALA A 423 10.83 9.29 7.55
C ALA A 423 11.01 9.98 8.92
N SER A 424 9.98 10.72 9.31
CA SER A 424 10.00 11.73 10.36
C SER A 424 10.70 11.32 11.67
N PRO A 425 10.43 10.17 12.32
CA PRO A 425 11.05 9.88 13.62
C PRO A 425 12.56 9.67 13.58
N PHE A 426 13.06 9.07 12.49
CA PHE A 426 14.49 8.83 12.33
C PHE A 426 15.24 10.13 12.03
N ILE A 427 14.68 10.95 11.14
CA ILE A 427 15.21 12.27 10.79
C ILE A 427 15.22 13.19 12.01
N THR A 428 14.12 13.23 12.77
CA THR A 428 14.02 14.06 13.98
C THR A 428 15.18 13.80 14.93
N THR A 429 15.49 12.54 15.20
CA THR A 429 16.60 12.18 16.10
C THR A 429 17.96 12.67 15.61
N ILE A 430 18.25 12.53 14.31
CA ILE A 430 19.51 13.02 13.73
C ILE A 430 19.56 14.54 13.76
N VAL A 431 18.47 15.18 13.39
CA VAL A 431 18.35 16.65 13.36
C VAL A 431 18.47 17.24 14.76
N ASP A 432 17.87 16.64 15.77
CA ASP A 432 17.95 17.07 17.16
C ASP A 432 19.40 17.08 17.65
N ALA A 433 20.14 16.01 17.42
CA ALA A 433 21.54 15.91 17.80
C ALA A 433 22.39 17.00 17.09
N LEU A 434 22.20 17.18 15.78
CA LEU A 434 22.92 18.18 15.00
C LEU A 434 22.55 19.61 15.40
N SER A 435 21.27 19.87 15.63
CA SER A 435 20.77 21.19 16.05
C SER A 435 21.35 21.60 17.41
N LEU A 436 21.42 20.66 18.37
CA LEU A 436 22.01 20.93 19.68
C LEU A 436 23.49 21.17 19.59
N LEU A 437 24.25 20.38 18.83
CA LEU A 437 25.69 20.61 18.63
C LEU A 437 25.96 22.01 18.05
N ILE A 438 25.16 22.40 17.06
CA ILE A 438 25.29 23.74 16.45
C ILE A 438 24.89 24.82 17.46
N TYR A 439 23.78 24.61 18.19
CA TYR A 439 23.33 25.53 19.21
C TYR A 439 24.42 25.86 20.23
N PHE A 440 24.97 24.84 20.83
CA PHE A 440 26.03 25.02 21.84
C PHE A 440 27.30 25.58 21.27
N ARG A 441 27.68 25.21 20.05
CA ARG A 441 28.84 25.81 19.37
C ARG A 441 28.64 27.29 19.08
N ILE A 442 27.49 27.71 18.58
CA ILE A 442 27.16 29.11 18.35
C ILE A 442 27.13 29.88 19.69
N ALA A 443 26.53 29.29 20.73
CA ALA A 443 26.46 29.91 22.05
C ALA A 443 27.84 30.13 22.65
N THR A 444 28.71 29.12 22.65
CA THR A 444 30.09 29.24 23.17
C THR A 444 30.90 30.28 22.42
N VAL A 445 30.79 30.38 21.11
CA VAL A 445 31.53 31.36 20.30
C VAL A 445 31.01 32.78 20.49
N LEU A 446 29.68 32.99 20.45
CA LEU A 446 29.10 34.34 20.49
C LEU A 446 28.96 34.92 21.90
N LEU A 447 28.77 34.09 22.92
CA LEU A 447 28.62 34.51 24.30
C LEU A 447 29.90 34.38 25.11
N HIS A 448 30.95 33.80 24.52
CA HIS A 448 32.25 33.55 25.16
C HIS A 448 32.12 32.73 26.48
N ILE A 449 31.29 31.71 26.48
CA ILE A 449 31.00 30.84 27.62
C ILE A 449 31.52 29.42 27.40
#